data_e8c1df15b73ff2846c9a88c2ccab2c49
#
_entry.id   e8c1df15b73ff2846c9a88c2ccab2c49
#
_cell.length_a   1.000
_cell.length_b   1.000
_cell.length_c   1.000
_cell.angle_alpha   90.00
_cell.angle_beta   90.00
_cell.angle_gamma   90.00
#
_symmetry.space_group_name_H-M   'P 1'
#
loop_
_entity.id
_entity.type
_entity.pdbx_description
1 polymer ?
#
loop_
_entity_poly.entity_id
_entity_poly.type
_entity_poly.pdbx_seq_one_letter_code
_entity_poly.pdbx_strand_id
1 'polypeptide(L)'
;MNYGFFRVAAAAPRLRVADPDYNAGQLETVIDRAVAQQVRLLVTPELSVTGYTCADLFFTAALQQAADRAVQRLAAYTAGKDIAVLIGAPVPYKNSLYNCALLLRDGQVQGMVPKVHLANYNEFYEKRWFASGADFDTVQMVNGVPMGSQLFDLGSGVLLGVELCEDLWVPQPPSGALALQGANLIANLSASDEYVSKAAYRRDLVAGQSARCVAGYVYAGAGVHESTTDLVFSGATLVAENGGILAEGERFARESVLTVADVDVEKLNAQRRQNMSFENRLGAAVQSCPVPNAENDLAYRIVDPHPFVPAADAQRRERCKEIFLLQASGLAGRLEHVGSKGCVLGISGGLDSTLALLVAVRAMELLGKPASAVLGVTMPGFGTTDRTYRNALDLMEALGVTRREISIADACVQHMADIGHDPSVHDITYENTQARERTQILFDLANKEGCLLVGTGDLSELAMGWCTYNGDHMSMYGVNASVPKTLVRYLVDYVAGELGGRTEEILRDVLDTPVSPELLPPDANGKIAQKTEEKIGPYELHDFFLYHFVRFGFDREKLAVLAEKAFDGQYDRPTIDRWLTEFLRRFFISQFKRSCIPDSPKVGSVSLSPRGDWRMPSDAAMQAFLQPDERI
;
A
#
# COMPACT_ATOMS: atom_id res chain seq x y z
N MET A 1 -3.73 -17.46 14.42
CA MET A 1 -3.72 -15.99 14.68
C MET A 1 -4.45 -15.26 13.56
N ASN A 2 -4.97 -14.06 13.78
CA ASN A 2 -5.68 -13.31 12.74
C ASN A 2 -4.83 -12.21 12.07
N TYR A 3 -3.64 -11.96 12.58
CA TYR A 3 -2.66 -10.99 12.06
C TYR A 3 -3.22 -9.59 11.79
N GLY A 4 -4.26 -9.17 12.56
CA GLY A 4 -4.93 -7.89 12.39
C GLY A 4 -5.93 -7.83 11.22
N PHE A 5 -6.21 -8.95 10.56
CA PHE A 5 -7.21 -9.03 9.50
C PHE A 5 -8.61 -9.31 10.04
N PHE A 6 -9.60 -8.71 9.38
CA PHE A 6 -11.02 -8.89 9.68
C PHE A 6 -11.78 -9.17 8.40
N ARG A 7 -12.41 -10.35 8.32
CA ARG A 7 -13.12 -10.80 7.12
C ARG A 7 -14.51 -10.19 7.06
N VAL A 8 -14.78 -9.50 5.98
CA VAL A 8 -16.05 -8.81 5.72
C VAL A 8 -16.67 -9.30 4.43
N ALA A 9 -17.99 -9.13 4.31
CA ALA A 9 -18.68 -9.38 3.06
C ALA A 9 -19.75 -8.32 2.79
N ALA A 10 -19.88 -7.95 1.50
CA ALA A 10 -21.03 -7.25 0.95
C ALA A 10 -21.90 -8.24 0.17
N ALA A 11 -23.21 -8.18 0.34
CA ALA A 11 -24.13 -9.04 -0.38
C ALA A 11 -25.16 -8.25 -1.19
N ALA A 12 -25.55 -8.78 -2.35
CA ALA A 12 -26.74 -8.39 -3.08
C ALA A 12 -27.69 -9.62 -3.15
N PRO A 13 -28.60 -9.76 -2.19
CA PRO A 13 -29.49 -10.91 -2.12
C PRO A 13 -30.59 -10.84 -3.19
N ARG A 14 -31.10 -11.99 -3.59
CA ARG A 14 -32.33 -12.09 -4.37
C ARG A 14 -33.51 -11.72 -3.49
N LEU A 15 -34.28 -10.70 -3.85
CA LEU A 15 -35.39 -10.20 -3.04
C LEU A 15 -36.71 -10.22 -3.84
N ARG A 16 -37.81 -9.98 -3.13
CA ARG A 16 -39.13 -9.64 -3.67
C ARG A 16 -39.61 -8.37 -3.00
N VAL A 17 -40.05 -7.41 -3.79
CA VAL A 17 -40.59 -6.15 -3.27
C VAL A 17 -41.83 -6.42 -2.46
N ALA A 18 -41.90 -5.85 -1.24
CA ALA A 18 -42.99 -5.98 -0.27
C ALA A 18 -43.26 -7.42 0.20
N ASP A 19 -42.27 -8.31 0.18
CA ASP A 19 -42.38 -9.68 0.69
C ASP A 19 -41.30 -9.97 1.76
N PRO A 20 -41.45 -9.43 3.01
CA PRO A 20 -40.44 -9.58 4.06
C PRO A 20 -40.16 -11.03 4.45
N ASP A 21 -41.16 -11.91 4.40
CA ASP A 21 -41.00 -13.33 4.79
C ASP A 21 -40.11 -14.09 3.77
N TYR A 22 -40.31 -13.85 2.47
CA TYR A 22 -39.45 -14.38 1.42
C TYR A 22 -38.03 -13.81 1.55
N ASN A 23 -37.92 -12.48 1.75
CA ASN A 23 -36.65 -11.80 1.85
C ASN A 23 -35.83 -12.26 3.06
N ALA A 24 -36.49 -12.50 4.21
CA ALA A 24 -35.84 -13.10 5.38
C ALA A 24 -35.22 -14.47 5.05
N GLY A 25 -35.95 -15.35 4.36
CA GLY A 25 -35.41 -16.65 3.95
C GLY A 25 -34.21 -16.55 2.99
N GLN A 26 -34.21 -15.57 2.10
CA GLN A 26 -33.04 -15.32 1.23
C GLN A 26 -31.85 -14.76 2.01
N LEU A 27 -32.08 -13.85 2.95
CA LEU A 27 -31.07 -13.31 3.85
C LEU A 27 -30.45 -14.39 4.74
N GLU A 28 -31.27 -15.33 5.29
CA GLU A 28 -30.78 -16.50 6.02
C GLU A 28 -29.82 -17.35 5.17
N THR A 29 -30.15 -17.58 3.90
CA THR A 29 -29.27 -18.32 2.97
C THR A 29 -27.96 -17.60 2.74
N VAL A 30 -27.99 -16.27 2.63
CA VAL A 30 -26.77 -15.45 2.46
C VAL A 30 -25.95 -15.44 3.75
N ILE A 31 -26.57 -15.37 4.92
CA ILE A 31 -25.91 -15.48 6.23
C ILE A 31 -25.16 -16.81 6.34
N ASP A 32 -25.82 -17.94 5.98
CA ASP A 32 -25.16 -19.25 6.04
C ASP A 32 -23.95 -19.35 5.09
N ARG A 33 -24.07 -18.80 3.89
CA ARG A 33 -22.94 -18.72 2.95
C ARG A 33 -21.79 -17.87 3.51
N ALA A 34 -22.11 -16.78 4.19
CA ALA A 34 -21.12 -15.91 4.83
C ALA A 34 -20.42 -16.60 6.01
N VAL A 35 -21.20 -17.30 6.85
CA VAL A 35 -20.68 -18.11 7.98
C VAL A 35 -19.76 -19.23 7.48
N ALA A 36 -20.15 -19.93 6.42
CA ALA A 36 -19.33 -20.99 5.81
C ALA A 36 -17.99 -20.47 5.28
N GLN A 37 -17.91 -19.19 4.90
CA GLN A 37 -16.69 -18.52 4.48
C GLN A 37 -16.01 -17.73 5.61
N GLN A 38 -16.42 -17.99 6.87
CA GLN A 38 -15.85 -17.36 8.07
C GLN A 38 -15.93 -15.82 8.08
N VAL A 39 -16.93 -15.25 7.43
CA VAL A 39 -17.19 -13.80 7.45
C VAL A 39 -17.57 -13.38 8.88
N ARG A 40 -17.05 -12.24 9.31
CA ARG A 40 -17.30 -11.66 10.64
C ARG A 40 -18.25 -10.47 10.60
N LEU A 41 -18.33 -9.78 9.47
CA LEU A 41 -19.34 -8.76 9.19
C LEU A 41 -19.94 -8.98 7.81
N LEU A 42 -21.25 -9.17 7.76
CA LEU A 42 -22.03 -9.19 6.52
C LEU A 42 -22.83 -7.89 6.41
N VAL A 43 -22.72 -7.21 5.26
CA VAL A 43 -23.49 -6.01 4.93
C VAL A 43 -24.46 -6.35 3.80
N THR A 44 -25.74 -6.07 4.00
CA THR A 44 -26.80 -6.23 2.98
C THR A 44 -27.31 -4.88 2.50
N PRO A 45 -28.12 -4.81 1.43
CA PRO A 45 -28.60 -3.52 0.91
C PRO A 45 -29.54 -2.77 1.87
N GLU A 46 -29.68 -1.48 1.59
CA GLU A 46 -30.70 -0.62 2.16
C GLU A 46 -32.09 -1.22 1.94
N LEU A 47 -32.92 -1.21 3.01
CA LEU A 47 -34.28 -1.76 3.01
C LEU A 47 -34.36 -3.23 2.50
N SER A 48 -33.31 -4.02 2.67
CA SER A 48 -33.23 -5.40 2.19
C SER A 48 -34.31 -6.33 2.75
N VAL A 49 -34.93 -5.95 3.87
CA VAL A 49 -36.04 -6.73 4.46
C VAL A 49 -37.32 -6.57 3.65
N THR A 50 -37.62 -5.38 3.14
CA THR A 50 -38.85 -5.10 2.41
C THR A 50 -38.68 -5.02 0.89
N GLY A 51 -37.47 -4.77 0.42
CA GLY A 51 -37.15 -4.11 -0.84
C GLY A 51 -37.25 -2.59 -0.69
N TYR A 52 -36.43 -1.88 -1.47
CA TYR A 52 -36.38 -0.41 -1.47
C TYR A 52 -37.59 0.23 -2.19
N THR A 53 -38.08 -0.41 -3.24
CA THR A 53 -39.07 0.15 -4.17
C THR A 53 -40.52 -0.11 -3.75
N CYS A 54 -40.82 -0.18 -2.44
CA CYS A 54 -42.17 -0.42 -1.92
C CYS A 54 -43.11 0.78 -2.03
N ALA A 55 -42.60 1.99 -2.30
CA ALA A 55 -43.41 3.21 -2.45
C ALA A 55 -44.38 3.41 -1.25
N ASP A 56 -45.64 3.83 -1.53
CA ASP A 56 -46.62 4.12 -0.50
C ASP A 56 -47.04 2.88 0.33
N LEU A 57 -46.64 1.66 -0.05
CA LEU A 57 -46.81 0.47 0.78
C LEU A 57 -46.10 0.59 2.13
N PHE A 58 -45.06 1.40 2.23
CA PHE A 58 -44.39 1.69 3.51
C PHE A 58 -45.34 2.27 4.56
N PHE A 59 -46.44 2.94 4.18
CA PHE A 59 -47.43 3.47 5.12
C PHE A 59 -48.39 2.41 5.62
N THR A 60 -48.38 1.21 5.05
CA THR A 60 -49.35 0.14 5.45
C THR A 60 -48.89 -0.59 6.70
N ALA A 61 -49.82 -0.77 7.65
CA ALA A 61 -49.53 -1.52 8.86
C ALA A 61 -49.12 -2.98 8.56
N ALA A 62 -49.66 -3.58 7.49
CA ALA A 62 -49.33 -4.93 7.07
C ALA A 62 -47.84 -5.09 6.72
N LEU A 63 -47.27 -4.17 5.91
CA LEU A 63 -45.86 -4.22 5.53
C LEU A 63 -44.94 -3.94 6.74
N GLN A 64 -45.29 -2.94 7.57
CA GLN A 64 -44.51 -2.60 8.77
C GLN A 64 -44.45 -3.76 9.76
N GLN A 65 -45.58 -4.41 10.05
CA GLN A 65 -45.66 -5.58 10.93
C GLN A 65 -44.92 -6.80 10.35
N ALA A 66 -45.02 -7.02 9.03
CA ALA A 66 -44.27 -8.10 8.37
C ALA A 66 -42.76 -7.82 8.41
N ALA A 67 -42.33 -6.58 8.22
CA ALA A 67 -40.92 -6.17 8.32
C ALA A 67 -40.37 -6.40 9.76
N ASP A 68 -41.13 -5.99 10.79
CA ASP A 68 -40.76 -6.23 12.20
C ASP A 68 -40.60 -7.73 12.51
N ARG A 69 -41.58 -8.58 12.11
CA ARG A 69 -41.43 -10.03 12.28
C ARG A 69 -40.21 -10.61 11.57
N ALA A 70 -39.92 -10.15 10.35
CA ALA A 70 -38.77 -10.57 9.59
C ALA A 70 -37.44 -10.16 10.28
N VAL A 71 -37.37 -8.94 10.83
CA VAL A 71 -36.22 -8.48 11.63
C VAL A 71 -36.00 -9.36 12.85
N GLN A 72 -37.07 -9.66 13.62
CA GLN A 72 -36.97 -10.52 14.80
C GLN A 72 -36.53 -11.95 14.43
N ARG A 73 -37.06 -12.50 13.33
CA ARG A 73 -36.64 -13.79 12.78
C ARG A 73 -35.17 -13.82 12.42
N LEU A 74 -34.70 -12.81 11.68
CA LEU A 74 -33.28 -12.68 11.27
C LEU A 74 -32.37 -12.48 12.47
N ALA A 75 -32.77 -11.66 13.46
CA ALA A 75 -32.02 -11.51 14.70
C ALA A 75 -31.84 -12.86 15.39
N ALA A 76 -32.93 -13.59 15.63
CA ALA A 76 -32.91 -14.93 16.22
C ALA A 76 -32.04 -15.91 15.43
N TYR A 77 -32.01 -15.78 14.09
CA TYR A 77 -31.21 -16.62 13.21
C TYR A 77 -29.70 -16.45 13.39
N THR A 78 -29.26 -15.29 13.91
CA THR A 78 -27.81 -15.03 14.19
C THR A 78 -27.35 -15.69 15.50
N ALA A 79 -28.24 -16.26 16.31
CA ALA A 79 -27.87 -16.87 17.59
C ALA A 79 -26.85 -18.00 17.42
N GLY A 80 -25.76 -17.95 18.19
CA GLY A 80 -24.66 -18.91 18.15
C GLY A 80 -23.83 -18.90 16.86
N LYS A 81 -24.03 -17.91 15.98
CA LYS A 81 -23.23 -17.72 14.79
C LYS A 81 -22.17 -16.62 15.05
N ASP A 82 -20.92 -16.89 14.71
CA ASP A 82 -19.81 -15.95 14.91
C ASP A 82 -19.77 -14.85 13.81
N ILE A 83 -20.88 -14.15 13.63
CA ILE A 83 -21.07 -13.13 12.60
C ILE A 83 -21.93 -11.98 13.12
N ALA A 84 -21.58 -10.74 12.75
CA ALA A 84 -22.45 -9.58 12.82
C ALA A 84 -23.08 -9.35 11.44
N VAL A 85 -24.37 -9.01 11.40
CA VAL A 85 -25.11 -8.83 10.15
C VAL A 85 -25.78 -7.47 10.14
N LEU A 86 -25.51 -6.64 9.16
CA LEU A 86 -26.23 -5.39 8.89
C LEU A 86 -27.33 -5.64 7.86
N ILE A 87 -28.57 -5.36 8.25
CA ILE A 87 -29.74 -5.40 7.38
C ILE A 87 -30.42 -4.03 7.31
N GLY A 88 -31.09 -3.74 6.20
CA GLY A 88 -31.89 -2.52 6.02
C GLY A 88 -33.39 -2.79 6.24
N ALA A 89 -34.05 -2.00 7.09
CA ALA A 89 -35.49 -2.10 7.32
C ALA A 89 -36.13 -0.75 7.67
N PRO A 90 -37.45 -0.57 7.38
CA PRO A 90 -38.21 0.58 7.86
C PRO A 90 -38.51 0.41 9.35
N VAL A 91 -38.26 1.45 10.16
CA VAL A 91 -38.47 1.43 11.62
C VAL A 91 -39.42 2.57 12.01
N PRO A 92 -40.62 2.28 12.51
CA PRO A 92 -41.53 3.27 13.05
C PRO A 92 -41.07 3.75 14.42
N TYR A 93 -40.99 5.07 14.60
CA TYR A 93 -40.72 5.68 15.91
C TYR A 93 -41.54 6.95 16.10
N LYS A 94 -42.31 7.03 17.18
CA LYS A 94 -43.30 8.10 17.40
C LYS A 94 -44.25 8.21 16.19
N ASN A 95 -44.32 9.39 15.56
CA ASN A 95 -45.20 9.64 14.42
C ASN A 95 -44.48 9.59 13.06
N SER A 96 -43.26 9.07 13.05
CA SER A 96 -42.40 9.02 11.84
C SER A 96 -41.92 7.61 11.53
N LEU A 97 -41.59 7.38 10.28
CA LEU A 97 -40.94 6.17 9.80
C LEU A 97 -39.51 6.52 9.41
N TYR A 98 -38.58 5.68 9.80
CA TYR A 98 -37.15 5.86 9.51
C TYR A 98 -36.62 4.70 8.67
N ASN A 99 -35.80 5.02 7.68
CA ASN A 99 -35.01 4.05 6.93
C ASN A 99 -33.73 3.75 7.74
N CYS A 100 -33.59 2.55 8.27
CA CYS A 100 -32.56 2.21 9.22
C CYS A 100 -31.70 1.03 8.75
N ALA A 101 -30.40 1.10 9.07
CA ALA A 101 -29.54 -0.07 9.17
C ALA A 101 -29.65 -0.65 10.59
N LEU A 102 -29.83 -1.95 10.70
CA LEU A 102 -29.92 -2.67 11.97
C LEU A 102 -28.77 -3.66 12.07
N LEU A 103 -27.99 -3.59 13.15
CA LEU A 103 -26.95 -4.57 13.44
C LEU A 103 -27.51 -5.72 14.25
N LEU A 104 -27.48 -6.91 13.67
CA LEU A 104 -27.90 -8.16 14.29
C LEU A 104 -26.69 -8.95 14.76
N ARG A 105 -26.72 -9.44 15.98
CA ARG A 105 -25.64 -10.26 16.55
C ARG A 105 -26.20 -11.12 17.68
N ASP A 106 -25.88 -12.43 17.66
CA ASP A 106 -26.16 -13.39 18.72
C ASP A 106 -27.61 -13.37 19.23
N GLY A 107 -28.52 -13.43 18.28
CA GLY A 107 -29.96 -13.50 18.56
C GLY A 107 -30.64 -12.14 18.82
N GLN A 108 -29.95 -11.04 18.76
CA GLN A 108 -30.47 -9.72 19.13
C GLN A 108 -30.15 -8.63 18.11
N VAL A 109 -31.00 -7.59 18.10
CA VAL A 109 -30.70 -6.30 17.45
C VAL A 109 -29.82 -5.47 18.41
N GLN A 110 -28.56 -5.22 18.04
CA GLN A 110 -27.60 -4.52 18.88
C GLN A 110 -27.74 -2.99 18.82
N GLY A 111 -28.24 -2.47 17.69
CA GLY A 111 -28.44 -1.06 17.46
C GLY A 111 -29.02 -0.77 16.09
N MET A 112 -29.55 0.43 15.94
CA MET A 112 -30.16 0.94 14.73
C MET A 112 -29.54 2.28 14.32
N VAL A 113 -29.18 2.45 13.06
CA VAL A 113 -28.65 3.70 12.51
C VAL A 113 -29.63 4.20 11.43
N PRO A 114 -30.34 5.30 11.68
CA PRO A 114 -31.24 5.90 10.70
C PRO A 114 -30.46 6.68 9.64
N LYS A 115 -30.92 6.62 8.39
CA LYS A 115 -30.37 7.39 7.26
C LYS A 115 -30.43 8.88 7.55
N VAL A 116 -29.29 9.56 7.40
CA VAL A 116 -29.18 11.01 7.68
C VAL A 116 -29.65 11.83 6.48
N HIS A 117 -29.13 11.53 5.30
CA HIS A 117 -29.46 12.25 4.07
C HIS A 117 -30.43 11.45 3.22
N LEU A 118 -31.64 11.96 3.09
CA LEU A 118 -32.69 11.32 2.30
C LEU A 118 -32.62 11.78 0.85
N ALA A 119 -32.47 10.84 -0.10
CA ALA A 119 -32.51 11.14 -1.52
C ALA A 119 -33.91 11.65 -1.91
N ASN A 120 -33.98 12.89 -2.39
CA ASN A 120 -35.26 13.53 -2.73
C ASN A 120 -35.10 14.49 -3.90
N TYR A 121 -34.67 13.95 -5.02
CA TYR A 121 -34.48 14.63 -6.29
C TYR A 121 -34.64 13.59 -7.42
N ASN A 122 -34.99 14.09 -8.62
CA ASN A 122 -35.22 13.27 -9.80
C ASN A 122 -36.18 12.10 -9.52
N GLU A 123 -35.69 10.88 -9.62
CA GLU A 123 -36.40 9.63 -9.41
C GLU A 123 -36.59 9.23 -7.92
N PHE A 124 -35.97 9.93 -6.99
CA PHE A 124 -36.00 9.62 -5.56
C PHE A 124 -36.98 10.49 -4.79
N TYR A 125 -37.82 9.85 -3.93
CA TYR A 125 -38.91 10.49 -3.16
C TYR A 125 -38.85 10.11 -1.67
N GLU A 126 -37.68 9.87 -1.09
CA GLU A 126 -37.56 9.31 0.26
C GLU A 126 -38.21 10.15 1.35
N LYS A 127 -38.18 11.51 1.20
CA LYS A 127 -38.86 12.44 2.14
C LYS A 127 -40.38 12.26 2.18
N ARG A 128 -40.97 11.60 1.18
CA ARG A 128 -42.39 11.24 1.21
C ARG A 128 -42.68 10.22 2.29
N TRP A 129 -41.74 9.26 2.54
CA TRP A 129 -41.96 8.10 3.39
C TRP A 129 -41.19 8.16 4.69
N PHE A 130 -39.98 8.74 4.69
CA PHE A 130 -39.05 8.66 5.80
C PHE A 130 -38.67 10.02 6.37
N ALA A 131 -38.45 10.03 7.69
CA ALA A 131 -37.82 11.12 8.42
C ALA A 131 -36.29 10.95 8.47
N SER A 132 -35.57 12.05 8.60
CA SER A 132 -34.10 12.08 8.62
C SER A 132 -33.54 11.60 9.94
N GLY A 133 -32.45 10.85 9.89
CA GLY A 133 -31.62 10.51 11.05
C GLY A 133 -30.95 11.73 11.71
N ALA A 134 -30.88 12.86 11.01
CA ALA A 134 -30.42 14.13 11.58
C ALA A 134 -31.33 14.68 12.71
N ASP A 135 -32.56 14.16 12.82
CA ASP A 135 -33.49 14.51 13.92
C ASP A 135 -33.04 13.94 15.29
N PHE A 136 -32.01 13.08 15.28
CA PHE A 136 -31.48 12.47 16.50
C PHE A 136 -30.21 13.21 16.95
N ASP A 137 -30.34 14.14 17.88
CA ASP A 137 -29.18 14.80 18.52
C ASP A 137 -28.34 13.81 19.36
N THR A 138 -28.98 12.78 19.91
CA THR A 138 -28.35 11.71 20.70
C THR A 138 -29.02 10.37 20.42
N VAL A 139 -28.34 9.29 20.76
CA VAL A 139 -28.90 7.94 20.69
C VAL A 139 -30.11 7.84 21.61
N GLN A 140 -31.24 7.36 21.06
CA GLN A 140 -32.51 7.14 21.75
C GLN A 140 -32.78 5.64 21.89
N MET A 141 -33.50 5.25 22.95
CA MET A 141 -33.97 3.87 23.10
C MET A 141 -35.31 3.69 22.41
N VAL A 142 -35.36 2.80 21.42
CA VAL A 142 -36.55 2.47 20.67
C VAL A 142 -36.84 0.98 20.85
N ASN A 143 -37.92 0.62 21.53
CA ASN A 143 -38.26 -0.78 21.87
C ASN A 143 -37.09 -1.53 22.54
N GLY A 144 -36.33 -0.86 23.40
CA GLY A 144 -35.20 -1.45 24.11
C GLY A 144 -33.88 -1.53 23.29
N VAL A 145 -33.87 -1.01 22.05
CA VAL A 145 -32.70 -0.99 21.17
C VAL A 145 -32.20 0.44 20.97
N PRO A 146 -30.89 0.73 21.07
CA PRO A 146 -30.34 2.06 20.81
C PRO A 146 -30.46 2.43 19.31
N MET A 147 -31.00 3.63 19.02
CA MET A 147 -31.20 4.18 17.68
C MET A 147 -30.59 5.57 17.57
N GLY A 148 -29.77 5.79 16.57
CA GLY A 148 -29.09 7.08 16.31
C GLY A 148 -27.70 6.87 15.72
N SER A 149 -26.94 7.96 15.57
CA SER A 149 -25.54 7.89 15.12
C SER A 149 -24.68 7.30 16.25
N GLN A 150 -24.07 6.15 15.99
CA GLN A 150 -23.28 5.38 16.97
C GLN A 150 -22.22 4.52 16.29
N LEU A 151 -21.21 4.11 17.03
CA LEU A 151 -20.21 3.13 16.62
C LEU A 151 -20.50 1.77 17.23
N PHE A 152 -20.06 0.71 16.56
CA PHE A 152 -20.13 -0.66 17.06
C PHE A 152 -18.73 -1.23 17.23
N ASP A 153 -18.38 -1.59 18.47
CA ASP A 153 -17.13 -2.30 18.75
C ASP A 153 -17.33 -3.79 18.49
N LEU A 154 -16.80 -4.26 17.36
CA LEU A 154 -16.84 -5.67 16.95
C LEU A 154 -15.73 -6.52 17.58
N GLY A 155 -14.91 -5.95 18.46
CA GLY A 155 -13.74 -6.62 19.02
C GLY A 155 -12.53 -6.57 18.08
N SER A 156 -11.39 -7.10 18.53
CA SER A 156 -10.14 -7.17 17.76
C SER A 156 -9.67 -5.83 17.19
N GLY A 157 -10.04 -4.71 17.83
CA GLY A 157 -9.69 -3.36 17.39
C GLY A 157 -10.52 -2.84 16.20
N VAL A 158 -11.65 -3.50 15.90
CA VAL A 158 -12.57 -3.09 14.83
C VAL A 158 -13.68 -2.21 15.41
N LEU A 159 -13.72 -0.94 15.01
CA LEU A 159 -14.82 -0.02 15.27
C LEU A 159 -15.57 0.24 13.97
N LEU A 160 -16.82 -0.21 13.92
CA LEU A 160 -17.69 -0.10 12.77
C LEU A 160 -18.51 1.20 12.85
N GLY A 161 -18.44 2.02 11.80
CA GLY A 161 -19.39 3.09 11.49
C GLY A 161 -20.33 2.67 10.38
N VAL A 162 -21.57 3.19 10.41
CA VAL A 162 -22.61 2.83 9.44
C VAL A 162 -23.20 4.09 8.84
N GLU A 163 -23.37 4.10 7.53
CA GLU A 163 -24.10 5.11 6.76
C GLU A 163 -24.95 4.45 5.66
N LEU A 164 -25.93 5.15 5.12
CA LEU A 164 -26.87 4.58 4.15
C LEU A 164 -26.88 5.39 2.86
N CYS A 165 -26.63 4.73 1.74
CA CYS A 165 -26.83 5.18 0.36
C CYS A 165 -26.44 6.63 0.12
N GLU A 166 -27.41 7.57 0.08
CA GLU A 166 -27.22 8.99 -0.16
C GLU A 166 -26.19 9.65 0.77
N ASP A 167 -26.00 9.12 1.96
CA ASP A 167 -25.01 9.60 2.93
C ASP A 167 -23.59 9.64 2.33
N LEU A 168 -23.26 8.74 1.40
CA LEU A 168 -21.96 8.75 0.69
C LEU A 168 -21.88 9.83 -0.40
N TRP A 169 -23.02 10.23 -1.00
CA TRP A 169 -23.05 11.09 -2.18
C TRP A 169 -23.02 12.59 -1.85
N VAL A 170 -23.27 12.94 -0.59
CA VAL A 170 -23.27 14.32 -0.12
C VAL A 170 -21.85 14.88 0.05
N PRO A 171 -21.67 16.23 0.07
CA PRO A 171 -20.35 16.83 0.25
C PRO A 171 -19.67 16.48 1.57
N GLN A 172 -20.43 16.18 2.63
CA GLN A 172 -19.92 15.79 3.95
C GLN A 172 -20.58 14.48 4.41
N PRO A 173 -20.08 13.32 3.94
CA PRO A 173 -20.58 12.03 4.38
C PRO A 173 -20.43 11.83 5.90
N PRO A 174 -21.43 11.22 6.58
CA PRO A 174 -21.34 10.87 8.00
C PRO A 174 -20.09 10.06 8.36
N SER A 175 -19.63 9.19 7.45
CA SER A 175 -18.43 8.37 7.61
C SER A 175 -17.17 9.18 7.92
N GLY A 176 -17.07 10.43 7.46
CA GLY A 176 -15.95 11.32 7.81
C GLY A 176 -15.93 11.64 9.30
N ALA A 177 -17.07 12.00 9.89
CA ALA A 177 -17.21 12.25 11.32
C ALA A 177 -17.02 10.96 12.15
N LEU A 178 -17.58 9.83 11.69
CA LEU A 178 -17.44 8.53 12.34
C LEU A 178 -15.96 8.08 12.35
N ALA A 179 -15.21 8.31 11.27
CA ALA A 179 -13.77 7.99 11.20
C ALA A 179 -12.94 8.81 12.20
N LEU A 180 -13.24 10.10 12.36
CA LEU A 180 -12.61 10.96 13.37
C LEU A 180 -12.96 10.56 14.82
N GLN A 181 -14.09 9.89 15.01
CA GLN A 181 -14.51 9.29 16.29
C GLN A 181 -13.93 7.89 16.53
N GLY A 182 -13.16 7.36 15.56
CA GLY A 182 -12.45 6.09 15.69
C GLY A 182 -12.90 4.96 14.75
N ALA A 183 -14.01 5.11 14.02
CA ALA A 183 -14.44 4.07 13.07
C ALA A 183 -13.35 3.78 12.05
N ASN A 184 -12.83 2.56 12.01
CA ASN A 184 -11.81 2.09 11.06
C ASN A 184 -12.38 1.12 10.01
N LEU A 185 -13.67 0.78 10.17
CA LEU A 185 -14.46 0.04 9.19
C LEU A 185 -15.77 0.81 9.00
N ILE A 186 -16.17 1.06 7.75
CA ILE A 186 -17.41 1.73 7.39
C ILE A 186 -18.26 0.77 6.57
N ALA A 187 -19.54 0.67 6.90
CA ALA A 187 -20.53 -0.04 6.10
C ALA A 187 -21.52 0.95 5.49
N ASN A 188 -21.81 0.77 4.20
CA ASN A 188 -22.83 1.51 3.48
C ASN A 188 -23.86 0.54 2.89
N LEU A 189 -25.07 0.60 3.41
CA LEU A 189 -26.24 -0.11 2.88
C LEU A 189 -26.87 0.80 1.83
N SER A 190 -26.97 0.35 0.60
CA SER A 190 -27.36 1.21 -0.53
C SER A 190 -28.49 0.62 -1.35
N ALA A 191 -29.31 1.51 -1.91
CA ALA A 191 -30.24 1.23 -2.97
C ALA A 191 -30.13 2.32 -4.04
N SER A 192 -29.01 2.28 -4.77
CA SER A 192 -28.70 3.23 -5.83
C SER A 192 -29.02 2.55 -7.17
N ASP A 193 -29.88 3.18 -7.95
CA ASP A 193 -30.22 2.75 -9.31
C ASP A 193 -28.98 2.76 -10.22
N GLU A 194 -29.12 2.23 -11.43
CA GLU A 194 -28.01 2.13 -12.37
C GLU A 194 -28.32 2.84 -13.68
N TYR A 195 -27.41 3.69 -14.12
CA TYR A 195 -27.39 4.27 -15.45
C TYR A 195 -25.95 4.32 -15.99
N VAL A 196 -25.81 4.65 -17.27
CA VAL A 196 -24.49 4.67 -17.95
C VAL A 196 -23.51 5.55 -17.19
N SER A 197 -22.30 5.03 -16.94
CA SER A 197 -21.17 5.69 -16.22
C SER A 197 -21.30 5.79 -14.69
N LYS A 198 -22.47 5.52 -14.08
CA LYS A 198 -22.64 5.63 -12.62
C LYS A 198 -21.78 4.62 -11.85
N ALA A 199 -21.54 3.44 -12.42
CA ALA A 199 -20.71 2.42 -11.77
C ALA A 199 -19.27 2.88 -11.54
N ALA A 200 -18.65 3.53 -12.52
CA ALA A 200 -17.31 4.09 -12.37
C ALA A 200 -17.27 5.17 -11.27
N TYR A 201 -18.22 6.10 -11.32
CA TYR A 201 -18.32 7.15 -10.31
C TYR A 201 -18.57 6.61 -8.89
N ARG A 202 -19.44 5.60 -8.74
CA ARG A 202 -19.67 4.90 -7.45
C ARG A 202 -18.37 4.28 -6.94
N ARG A 203 -17.63 3.60 -7.81
CA ARG A 203 -16.34 2.98 -7.46
C ARG A 203 -15.35 4.02 -6.98
N ASP A 204 -15.26 5.16 -7.66
CA ASP A 204 -14.38 6.27 -7.28
C ASP A 204 -14.79 6.89 -5.93
N LEU A 205 -16.11 7.05 -5.68
CA LEU A 205 -16.62 7.54 -4.39
C LEU A 205 -16.26 6.60 -3.25
N VAL A 206 -16.50 5.29 -3.40
CA VAL A 206 -16.19 4.27 -2.38
C VAL A 206 -14.69 4.25 -2.10
N ALA A 207 -13.86 4.20 -3.15
CA ALA A 207 -12.41 4.23 -3.02
C ALA A 207 -11.92 5.54 -2.39
N GLY A 208 -12.42 6.67 -2.87
CA GLY A 208 -12.06 8.00 -2.37
C GLY A 208 -12.45 8.22 -0.90
N GLN A 209 -13.63 7.75 -0.48
CA GLN A 209 -14.06 7.87 0.91
C GLN A 209 -13.29 6.92 1.83
N SER A 210 -13.02 5.68 1.39
CA SER A 210 -12.12 4.75 2.08
C SER A 210 -10.74 5.36 2.31
N ALA A 211 -10.16 6.00 1.29
CA ALA A 211 -8.86 6.68 1.39
C ALA A 211 -8.90 7.87 2.35
N ARG A 212 -9.90 8.74 2.22
CA ARG A 212 -10.05 9.94 3.07
C ARG A 212 -10.22 9.57 4.53
N CYS A 213 -10.98 8.51 4.81
CA CYS A 213 -11.21 8.00 6.16
C CYS A 213 -10.07 7.11 6.68
N VAL A 214 -9.10 6.72 5.85
CA VAL A 214 -8.11 5.66 6.17
C VAL A 214 -8.81 4.47 6.81
N ALA A 215 -9.81 3.91 6.12
CA ALA A 215 -10.72 2.90 6.66
C ALA A 215 -10.96 1.77 5.65
N GLY A 216 -11.38 0.60 6.17
CA GLY A 216 -12.11 -0.37 5.36
C GLY A 216 -13.49 0.19 5.02
N TYR A 217 -13.98 -0.05 3.81
CA TYR A 217 -15.30 0.40 3.38
C TYR A 217 -16.05 -0.74 2.68
N VAL A 218 -17.22 -1.09 3.19
CA VAL A 218 -18.06 -2.18 2.68
C VAL A 218 -19.34 -1.59 2.13
N TYR A 219 -19.54 -1.68 0.82
CA TYR A 219 -20.70 -1.15 0.11
C TYR A 219 -21.57 -2.31 -0.42
N ALA A 220 -22.85 -2.32 -0.09
CA ALA A 220 -23.83 -3.32 -0.54
C ALA A 220 -25.02 -2.64 -1.19
N GLY A 221 -25.17 -2.80 -2.50
CA GLY A 221 -26.25 -2.17 -3.30
C GLY A 221 -27.40 -3.14 -3.60
N ALA A 222 -28.63 -2.60 -3.70
CA ALA A 222 -29.83 -3.30 -4.12
C ALA A 222 -29.68 -3.91 -5.53
N GLY A 223 -30.25 -5.10 -5.73
CA GLY A 223 -30.09 -5.89 -6.94
C GLY A 223 -31.25 -5.75 -7.94
N VAL A 224 -31.17 -6.52 -9.01
CA VAL A 224 -32.09 -6.51 -10.16
C VAL A 224 -33.54 -6.96 -9.83
N HIS A 225 -33.79 -7.32 -8.59
CA HIS A 225 -35.10 -7.79 -8.11
C HIS A 225 -35.96 -6.68 -7.50
N GLU A 226 -35.43 -5.46 -7.45
CA GLU A 226 -36.25 -4.27 -7.16
C GLU A 226 -37.24 -3.97 -8.30
N SER A 227 -38.24 -3.12 -8.05
CA SER A 227 -39.21 -2.77 -9.08
C SER A 227 -38.53 -2.11 -10.28
N THR A 228 -38.97 -2.52 -11.47
CA THR A 228 -38.46 -1.99 -12.76
C THR A 228 -39.45 -1.01 -13.40
N THR A 229 -40.32 -0.37 -12.60
CA THR A 229 -41.28 0.60 -13.12
C THR A 229 -40.59 1.69 -13.95
N ASP A 230 -39.53 2.30 -13.39
CA ASP A 230 -38.74 3.31 -14.08
C ASP A 230 -37.23 3.11 -13.94
N LEU A 231 -36.80 2.29 -12.97
CA LEU A 231 -35.40 2.15 -12.54
C LEU A 231 -34.90 0.72 -12.70
N VAL A 232 -33.61 0.57 -12.79
CA VAL A 232 -32.95 -0.74 -12.69
C VAL A 232 -31.81 -0.63 -11.66
N PHE A 233 -31.70 -1.61 -10.80
CA PHE A 233 -30.64 -1.72 -9.79
C PHE A 233 -29.68 -2.84 -10.18
N SER A 234 -28.39 -2.66 -9.92
CA SER A 234 -27.37 -3.58 -10.42
C SER A 234 -26.86 -4.60 -9.44
N GLY A 235 -27.12 -4.44 -8.14
CA GLY A 235 -26.54 -5.29 -7.11
C GLY A 235 -25.03 -5.06 -6.92
N ALA A 236 -24.58 -3.83 -7.09
CA ALA A 236 -23.17 -3.48 -6.93
C ALA A 236 -22.70 -3.76 -5.49
N THR A 237 -21.65 -4.56 -5.33
CA THR A 237 -21.00 -4.86 -4.05
C THR A 237 -19.51 -4.56 -4.16
N LEU A 238 -18.99 -3.77 -3.20
CA LEU A 238 -17.59 -3.32 -3.20
C LEU A 238 -17.01 -3.45 -1.78
N VAL A 239 -15.76 -3.89 -1.68
CA VAL A 239 -14.96 -3.77 -0.47
C VAL A 239 -13.69 -3.00 -0.80
N ALA A 240 -13.47 -1.89 -0.10
CA ALA A 240 -12.28 -1.07 -0.26
C ALA A 240 -11.48 -0.96 1.05
N GLU A 241 -10.19 -0.70 0.94
CA GLU A 241 -9.27 -0.45 2.06
C GLU A 241 -8.32 0.70 1.71
N ASN A 242 -8.47 1.81 2.41
CA ASN A 242 -7.59 2.98 2.22
C ASN A 242 -7.36 3.35 0.73
N GLY A 243 -8.44 3.42 -0.04
CA GLY A 243 -8.44 3.81 -1.45
C GLY A 243 -8.26 2.66 -2.45
N GLY A 244 -7.80 1.50 -2.03
CA GLY A 244 -7.71 0.31 -2.87
C GLY A 244 -9.00 -0.51 -2.85
N ILE A 245 -9.53 -0.91 -4.00
CA ILE A 245 -10.61 -1.90 -4.08
C ILE A 245 -10.00 -3.28 -3.86
N LEU A 246 -10.46 -3.97 -2.80
CA LEU A 246 -10.05 -5.34 -2.47
C LEU A 246 -10.86 -6.37 -3.24
N ALA A 247 -12.18 -6.13 -3.34
CA ALA A 247 -13.09 -7.03 -4.03
C ALA A 247 -14.28 -6.25 -4.62
N GLU A 248 -14.77 -6.71 -5.75
CA GLU A 248 -15.93 -6.18 -6.47
C GLU A 248 -16.78 -7.35 -6.98
N GLY A 249 -18.10 -7.32 -6.72
CA GLY A 249 -19.03 -8.35 -7.13
C GLY A 249 -19.59 -8.14 -8.53
N GLU A 250 -20.12 -9.23 -9.10
CA GLU A 250 -20.80 -9.21 -10.37
C GLU A 250 -22.07 -8.35 -10.29
N ARG A 251 -22.21 -7.40 -11.22
CA ARG A 251 -23.40 -6.58 -11.37
C ARG A 251 -24.43 -7.26 -12.26
N PHE A 252 -25.70 -6.95 -12.03
CA PHE A 252 -26.85 -7.48 -12.78
C PHE A 252 -27.05 -9.00 -12.64
N ALA A 253 -26.43 -9.61 -11.62
CA ALA A 253 -26.64 -11.02 -11.31
C ALA A 253 -28.09 -11.29 -10.90
N ARG A 254 -28.66 -12.40 -11.37
CA ARG A 254 -30.03 -12.84 -11.03
C ARG A 254 -30.07 -13.70 -9.77
N GLU A 255 -28.93 -14.23 -9.34
CA GLU A 255 -28.76 -14.96 -8.09
C GLU A 255 -28.09 -14.07 -7.04
N SER A 256 -28.19 -14.47 -5.77
CA SER A 256 -27.57 -13.73 -4.67
C SER A 256 -26.04 -13.68 -4.80
N VAL A 257 -25.48 -12.50 -4.85
CA VAL A 257 -24.02 -12.24 -4.87
C VAL A 257 -23.52 -12.11 -3.43
N LEU A 258 -22.34 -12.66 -3.15
CA LEU A 258 -21.60 -12.48 -1.90
C LEU A 258 -20.14 -12.16 -2.25
N THR A 259 -19.71 -10.96 -1.93
CA THR A 259 -18.37 -10.43 -2.20
C THR A 259 -17.60 -10.36 -0.89
N VAL A 260 -16.55 -11.17 -0.75
CA VAL A 260 -15.78 -11.34 0.50
C VAL A 260 -14.39 -10.73 0.34
N ALA A 261 -13.88 -10.13 1.41
CA ALA A 261 -12.50 -9.64 1.49
C ALA A 261 -11.97 -9.68 2.93
N ASP A 262 -10.65 -9.79 3.06
CA ASP A 262 -9.92 -9.68 4.33
C ASP A 262 -9.35 -8.26 4.45
N VAL A 263 -9.92 -7.43 5.33
CA VAL A 263 -9.50 -6.04 5.60
C VAL A 263 -8.40 -6.05 6.66
N ASP A 264 -7.29 -5.38 6.39
CA ASP A 264 -6.17 -5.23 7.33
C ASP A 264 -6.40 -4.03 8.27
N VAL A 265 -7.09 -4.27 9.38
CA VAL A 265 -7.44 -3.24 10.37
C VAL A 265 -6.21 -2.74 11.12
N GLU A 266 -5.22 -3.61 11.35
CA GLU A 266 -3.98 -3.22 12.01
C GLU A 266 -3.19 -2.23 11.15
N LYS A 267 -3.10 -2.46 9.85
CA LYS A 267 -2.50 -1.53 8.87
C LYS A 267 -3.18 -0.17 8.89
N LEU A 268 -4.53 -0.15 8.89
CA LEU A 268 -5.30 1.09 8.95
C LEU A 268 -5.01 1.86 10.25
N ASN A 269 -5.02 1.16 11.38
CA ASN A 269 -4.73 1.74 12.68
C ASN A 269 -3.28 2.24 12.78
N ALA A 270 -2.32 1.54 12.18
CA ALA A 270 -0.91 1.97 12.12
C ALA A 270 -0.76 3.28 11.34
N GLN A 271 -1.42 3.38 10.18
CA GLN A 271 -1.40 4.59 9.36
C GLN A 271 -2.06 5.79 10.06
N ARG A 272 -3.17 5.56 10.78
CA ARG A 272 -3.84 6.62 11.56
C ARG A 272 -2.98 7.12 12.72
N ARG A 273 -2.26 6.23 13.43
CA ARG A 273 -1.32 6.62 14.50
C ARG A 273 -0.20 7.55 14.02
N GLN A 274 0.19 7.45 12.76
CA GLN A 274 1.20 8.32 12.14
C GLN A 274 0.62 9.62 11.57
N ASN A 275 -0.71 9.73 11.49
CA ASN A 275 -1.41 10.86 10.88
C ASN A 275 -2.16 11.66 11.94
N MET A 276 -1.64 12.84 12.30
CA MET A 276 -2.22 13.72 13.32
C MET A 276 -3.63 14.23 12.98
N SER A 277 -4.09 14.11 11.72
CA SER A 277 -5.47 14.44 11.34
C SER A 277 -6.51 13.50 11.95
N PHE A 278 -6.08 12.35 12.49
CA PHE A 278 -6.91 11.39 13.22
C PHE A 278 -6.75 11.49 14.74
N GLU A 279 -6.55 12.68 15.27
CA GLU A 279 -6.62 12.92 16.72
C GLU A 279 -7.98 12.46 17.27
N ASN A 280 -7.94 11.68 18.37
CA ASN A 280 -9.13 11.11 18.98
C ASN A 280 -10.14 12.21 19.35
N ARG A 281 -11.25 12.27 18.63
CA ARG A 281 -12.41 13.08 19.01
C ARG A 281 -13.33 12.23 19.87
N LEU A 282 -13.39 12.54 21.15
CA LEU A 282 -14.32 11.91 22.09
C LEU A 282 -15.75 12.35 21.77
N GLY A 283 -16.73 11.46 21.88
CA GLY A 283 -18.15 11.84 21.82
C GLY A 283 -19.11 10.89 21.12
N ALA A 284 -18.65 9.85 20.41
CA ALA A 284 -19.56 8.85 19.87
C ALA A 284 -20.08 7.90 20.97
N ALA A 285 -21.37 7.57 20.91
CA ALA A 285 -21.87 6.40 21.61
C ALA A 285 -21.26 5.14 20.97
N VAL A 286 -20.72 4.23 21.79
CA VAL A 286 -20.14 2.97 21.33
C VAL A 286 -20.92 1.81 21.91
N GLN A 287 -21.48 0.97 21.06
CA GLN A 287 -22.13 -0.30 21.45
C GLN A 287 -21.11 -1.43 21.35
N SER A 288 -20.90 -2.13 22.46
CA SER A 288 -20.02 -3.30 22.47
C SER A 288 -20.78 -4.54 21.99
N CYS A 289 -20.37 -5.10 20.86
CA CYS A 289 -20.96 -6.29 20.28
C CYS A 289 -19.86 -7.18 19.63
N PRO A 290 -18.89 -7.67 20.42
CA PRO A 290 -17.72 -8.35 19.91
C PRO A 290 -18.08 -9.62 19.14
N VAL A 291 -17.43 -9.80 17.99
CA VAL A 291 -17.49 -11.03 17.20
C VAL A 291 -16.20 -11.82 17.43
N PRO A 292 -16.26 -13.12 17.79
CA PRO A 292 -15.06 -13.94 17.91
C PRO A 292 -14.25 -13.90 16.62
N ASN A 293 -13.01 -13.43 16.69
CA ASN A 293 -12.14 -13.37 15.55
C ASN A 293 -11.25 -14.61 15.53
N ALA A 294 -11.56 -15.55 14.65
CA ALA A 294 -10.83 -16.79 14.46
C ALA A 294 -9.52 -16.54 13.68
N GLU A 295 -8.72 -17.59 13.51
CA GLU A 295 -7.59 -17.57 12.57
C GLU A 295 -8.08 -17.15 11.18
N ASN A 296 -7.28 -16.30 10.52
CA ASN A 296 -7.56 -15.85 9.16
C ASN A 296 -6.53 -16.49 8.22
N ASP A 297 -7.01 -17.25 7.25
CA ASP A 297 -6.19 -17.94 6.25
C ASP A 297 -5.80 -17.04 5.07
N LEU A 298 -6.21 -15.77 5.12
CA LEU A 298 -5.99 -14.78 4.05
C LEU A 298 -6.52 -15.22 2.67
N ALA A 299 -7.51 -16.11 2.64
CA ALA A 299 -8.06 -16.66 1.39
C ALA A 299 -8.61 -15.56 0.46
N TYR A 300 -9.09 -14.47 1.05
CA TYR A 300 -9.67 -13.32 0.34
C TYR A 300 -8.77 -12.08 0.36
N ARG A 301 -7.44 -12.29 0.53
CA ARG A 301 -6.44 -11.22 0.48
C ARG A 301 -5.45 -11.49 -0.63
N ILE A 302 -5.30 -10.52 -1.53
CA ILE A 302 -4.18 -10.49 -2.49
C ILE A 302 -3.06 -9.70 -1.84
N VAL A 303 -1.86 -10.28 -1.80
CA VAL A 303 -0.65 -9.63 -1.30
C VAL A 303 0.31 -9.48 -2.48
N ASP A 304 0.65 -8.23 -2.81
CA ASP A 304 1.57 -7.93 -3.91
C ASP A 304 3.02 -8.27 -3.50
N PRO A 305 3.71 -9.17 -4.20
CA PRO A 305 5.12 -9.49 -3.91
C PRO A 305 6.07 -8.31 -4.17
N HIS A 306 5.68 -7.39 -5.05
CA HIS A 306 6.51 -6.25 -5.45
C HIS A 306 5.83 -4.91 -5.16
N PRO A 307 5.63 -4.54 -3.88
CA PRO A 307 4.77 -3.41 -3.49
C PRO A 307 5.26 -2.04 -3.99
N PHE A 308 6.50 -1.93 -4.43
CA PHE A 308 7.06 -0.74 -5.06
C PHE A 308 6.79 -0.65 -6.57
N VAL A 309 6.45 -1.77 -7.22
CA VAL A 309 6.32 -1.87 -8.67
C VAL A 309 4.87 -2.18 -9.05
N PRO A 310 4.17 -1.32 -9.81
CA PRO A 310 2.82 -1.61 -10.25
C PRO A 310 2.76 -2.86 -11.13
N ALA A 311 1.77 -3.72 -10.88
CA ALA A 311 1.59 -4.96 -11.65
C ALA A 311 1.18 -4.68 -13.10
N ALA A 312 0.34 -3.66 -13.36
CA ALA A 312 -0.14 -3.32 -14.70
C ALA A 312 0.91 -2.52 -15.49
N ASP A 313 1.23 -2.94 -16.71
CA ASP A 313 2.26 -2.34 -17.56
C ASP A 313 2.06 -0.84 -17.83
N ALA A 314 0.83 -0.42 -18.13
CA ALA A 314 0.54 0.99 -18.39
C ALA A 314 0.76 1.87 -17.15
N GLN A 315 0.32 1.40 -15.98
CA GLN A 315 0.55 2.11 -14.71
C GLN A 315 2.03 2.12 -14.34
N ARG A 316 2.75 1.02 -14.59
CA ARG A 316 4.19 0.91 -14.33
C ARG A 316 4.97 1.91 -15.18
N ARG A 317 4.65 2.02 -16.49
CA ARG A 317 5.30 2.98 -17.38
C ARG A 317 5.08 4.43 -16.95
N GLU A 318 3.85 4.81 -16.61
CA GLU A 318 3.52 6.16 -16.13
C GLU A 318 4.24 6.46 -14.80
N ARG A 319 4.28 5.51 -13.88
CA ARG A 319 5.01 5.66 -12.61
C ARG A 319 6.51 5.76 -12.80
N CYS A 320 7.11 4.98 -13.70
CA CYS A 320 8.54 5.09 -14.02
C CYS A 320 8.87 6.47 -14.59
N LYS A 321 8.04 6.98 -15.48
CA LYS A 321 8.17 8.35 -16.01
C LYS A 321 8.14 9.41 -14.90
N GLU A 322 7.17 9.32 -13.99
CA GLU A 322 7.02 10.24 -12.87
C GLU A 322 8.24 10.19 -11.93
N ILE A 323 8.68 8.99 -11.54
CA ILE A 323 9.84 8.80 -10.67
C ILE A 323 11.10 9.36 -11.32
N PHE A 324 11.35 9.05 -12.59
CA PHE A 324 12.51 9.54 -13.32
C PHE A 324 12.54 11.07 -13.40
N LEU A 325 11.39 11.71 -13.63
CA LEU A 325 11.25 13.17 -13.61
C LEU A 325 11.45 13.76 -12.21
N LEU A 326 10.96 13.12 -11.16
CA LEU A 326 11.20 13.55 -9.77
C LEU A 326 12.69 13.52 -9.43
N GLN A 327 13.41 12.44 -9.79
CA GLN A 327 14.85 12.32 -9.60
C GLN A 327 15.61 13.43 -10.35
N ALA A 328 15.31 13.59 -11.63
CA ALA A 328 15.98 14.58 -12.48
C ALA A 328 15.69 16.03 -12.05
N SER A 329 14.44 16.33 -11.67
CA SER A 329 14.06 17.66 -11.18
C SER A 329 14.71 17.99 -9.84
N GLY A 330 14.81 17.01 -8.93
CA GLY A 330 15.51 17.19 -7.65
C GLY A 330 16.99 17.52 -7.84
N LEU A 331 17.67 16.80 -8.73
CA LEU A 331 19.07 17.07 -9.07
C LEU A 331 19.22 18.42 -9.78
N ALA A 332 18.38 18.73 -10.76
CA ALA A 332 18.41 20.00 -11.49
C ALA A 332 18.28 21.19 -10.53
N GLY A 333 17.28 21.16 -9.63
CA GLY A 333 17.10 22.21 -8.63
C GLY A 333 18.31 22.38 -7.69
N ARG A 334 18.97 21.28 -7.30
CA ARG A 334 20.19 21.35 -6.49
C ARG A 334 21.36 21.98 -7.26
N LEU A 335 21.58 21.56 -8.51
CA LEU A 335 22.64 22.09 -9.38
C LEU A 335 22.45 23.59 -9.66
N GLU A 336 21.23 24.02 -9.91
CA GLU A 336 20.88 25.42 -10.12
C GLU A 336 21.13 26.25 -8.85
N HIS A 337 20.65 25.77 -7.70
CA HIS A 337 20.80 26.47 -6.41
C HIS A 337 22.25 26.72 -6.03
N VAL A 338 23.13 25.73 -6.21
CA VAL A 338 24.56 25.87 -5.86
C VAL A 338 25.40 26.50 -6.98
N GLY A 339 24.80 26.84 -8.10
CA GLY A 339 25.51 27.39 -9.27
C GLY A 339 26.53 26.43 -9.87
N SER A 340 26.31 25.12 -9.79
CA SER A 340 27.25 24.12 -10.28
C SER A 340 27.41 24.15 -11.78
N LYS A 341 28.65 23.98 -12.27
CA LYS A 341 28.94 23.90 -13.71
C LYS A 341 28.31 22.63 -14.32
N GLY A 342 28.28 21.53 -13.57
CA GLY A 342 27.76 20.24 -13.97
C GLY A 342 27.78 19.26 -12.80
N CYS A 343 27.89 17.98 -13.09
CA CYS A 343 27.99 16.93 -12.05
C CYS A 343 29.06 15.89 -12.42
N VAL A 344 29.58 15.23 -11.38
CA VAL A 344 30.52 14.12 -11.47
C VAL A 344 29.86 12.86 -10.97
N LEU A 345 30.05 11.73 -11.64
CA LEU A 345 29.55 10.42 -11.23
C LEU A 345 30.61 9.34 -11.46
N GLY A 346 30.67 8.38 -10.52
CA GLY A 346 31.36 7.12 -10.75
C GLY A 346 30.50 6.16 -11.57
N ILE A 347 31.01 5.66 -12.68
CA ILE A 347 30.29 4.75 -13.57
C ILE A 347 30.97 3.39 -13.54
N SER A 348 30.32 2.42 -12.85
CA SER A 348 30.78 1.03 -12.76
C SER A 348 30.30 0.16 -13.93
N GLY A 349 29.24 0.59 -14.64
CA GLY A 349 28.53 -0.22 -15.63
C GLY A 349 27.42 -1.10 -15.04
N GLY A 350 27.18 -1.02 -13.73
CA GLY A 350 26.05 -1.63 -13.06
C GLY A 350 24.78 -0.78 -13.11
N LEU A 351 23.63 -1.37 -12.72
CA LEU A 351 22.31 -0.75 -12.81
C LEU A 351 22.18 0.60 -12.09
N ASP A 352 22.74 0.73 -10.90
CA ASP A 352 22.56 1.92 -10.06
C ASP A 352 23.32 3.13 -10.63
N SER A 353 24.57 2.92 -11.03
CA SER A 353 25.36 3.95 -11.70
C SER A 353 24.80 4.33 -13.08
N THR A 354 24.22 3.36 -13.79
CA THR A 354 23.49 3.58 -15.04
C THR A 354 22.27 4.47 -14.83
N LEU A 355 21.40 4.15 -13.87
CA LEU A 355 20.23 4.96 -13.57
C LEU A 355 20.65 6.39 -13.15
N ALA A 356 21.64 6.52 -12.28
CA ALA A 356 22.14 7.82 -11.84
C ALA A 356 22.69 8.66 -13.00
N LEU A 357 23.38 8.03 -13.96
CA LEU A 357 23.88 8.70 -15.18
C LEU A 357 22.73 9.20 -16.06
N LEU A 358 21.70 8.36 -16.28
CA LEU A 358 20.51 8.74 -17.05
C LEU A 358 19.78 9.92 -16.39
N VAL A 359 19.62 9.88 -15.06
CA VAL A 359 19.04 10.99 -14.28
C VAL A 359 19.85 12.26 -14.41
N ALA A 360 21.19 12.15 -14.36
CA ALA A 360 22.09 13.30 -14.49
C ALA A 360 21.99 13.95 -15.88
N VAL A 361 21.98 13.16 -16.94
CA VAL A 361 21.79 13.67 -18.32
C VAL A 361 20.43 14.37 -18.43
N ARG A 362 19.36 13.76 -17.92
CA ARG A 362 18.04 14.38 -17.93
C ARG A 362 17.98 15.68 -17.12
N ALA A 363 18.69 15.76 -16.00
CA ALA A 363 18.80 17.00 -15.22
C ALA A 363 19.52 18.11 -16.00
N MET A 364 20.57 17.78 -16.78
CA MET A 364 21.21 18.75 -17.67
C MET A 364 20.26 19.25 -18.76
N GLU A 365 19.48 18.36 -19.37
CA GLU A 365 18.46 18.75 -20.36
C GLU A 365 17.44 19.73 -19.78
N LEU A 366 16.93 19.44 -18.55
CA LEU A 366 16.00 20.34 -17.85
C LEU A 366 16.60 21.74 -17.60
N LEU A 367 17.91 21.82 -17.40
CA LEU A 367 18.63 23.08 -17.20
C LEU A 367 19.07 23.75 -18.51
N GLY A 368 18.77 23.16 -19.67
CA GLY A 368 19.24 23.66 -20.97
C GLY A 368 20.76 23.56 -21.15
N LYS A 369 21.42 22.68 -20.40
CA LYS A 369 22.85 22.41 -20.46
C LYS A 369 23.13 21.17 -21.33
N PRO A 370 24.29 21.10 -22.00
CA PRO A 370 24.65 19.92 -22.79
C PRO A 370 24.98 18.73 -21.90
N ALA A 371 24.77 17.50 -22.41
CA ALA A 371 25.14 16.27 -21.72
C ALA A 371 26.63 16.21 -21.31
N SER A 372 27.50 16.88 -22.07
CA SER A 372 28.94 17.01 -21.76
C SER A 372 29.24 17.76 -20.45
N ALA A 373 28.25 18.43 -19.83
CA ALA A 373 28.38 18.99 -18.49
C ALA A 373 28.33 17.89 -17.39
N VAL A 374 28.00 16.66 -17.74
CA VAL A 374 28.16 15.49 -16.89
C VAL A 374 29.53 14.88 -17.13
N LEU A 375 30.33 14.73 -16.06
CA LEU A 375 31.61 14.02 -16.07
C LEU A 375 31.40 12.60 -15.49
N GLY A 376 31.35 11.62 -16.37
CA GLY A 376 31.34 10.21 -15.99
C GLY A 376 32.77 9.70 -15.80
N VAL A 377 33.05 9.07 -14.66
CA VAL A 377 34.37 8.56 -14.32
C VAL A 377 34.30 7.05 -14.11
N THR A 378 34.99 6.29 -14.97
CA THR A 378 35.19 4.86 -14.73
C THR A 378 36.53 4.64 -14.03
N MET A 379 36.52 3.82 -12.98
CA MET A 379 37.68 3.61 -12.11
C MET A 379 37.95 2.12 -11.93
N PRO A 380 38.58 1.48 -12.94
CA PRO A 380 38.88 0.05 -12.84
C PRO A 380 39.76 -0.25 -11.63
N GLY A 381 39.34 -1.27 -10.87
CA GLY A 381 40.04 -1.84 -9.74
C GLY A 381 40.25 -3.34 -9.95
N PHE A 382 40.46 -4.09 -8.85
CA PHE A 382 40.80 -5.51 -8.92
C PHE A 382 39.64 -6.43 -9.34
N GLY A 383 38.38 -5.99 -9.15
CA GLY A 383 37.17 -6.76 -9.43
C GLY A 383 36.42 -6.38 -10.69
N THR A 384 36.90 -5.39 -11.44
CA THR A 384 36.20 -4.88 -12.62
C THR A 384 36.23 -5.93 -13.75
N THR A 385 35.04 -6.25 -14.31
CA THR A 385 34.92 -7.20 -15.43
C THR A 385 34.93 -6.47 -16.79
N ASP A 386 35.38 -7.17 -17.84
CA ASP A 386 35.41 -6.60 -19.21
C ASP A 386 34.03 -6.14 -19.71
N ARG A 387 32.96 -6.84 -19.33
CA ARG A 387 31.58 -6.54 -19.78
C ARG A 387 31.08 -5.23 -19.16
N THR A 388 31.13 -5.12 -17.83
CA THR A 388 30.70 -3.90 -17.13
C THR A 388 31.53 -2.70 -17.49
N TYR A 389 32.85 -2.88 -17.65
CA TYR A 389 33.75 -1.85 -18.11
C TYR A 389 33.38 -1.31 -19.51
N ARG A 390 33.12 -2.21 -20.46
CA ARG A 390 32.68 -1.80 -21.82
C ARG A 390 31.33 -1.11 -21.78
N ASN A 391 30.35 -1.66 -21.05
CA ASN A 391 29.05 -1.04 -20.90
C ASN A 391 29.13 0.38 -20.35
N ALA A 392 30.03 0.63 -19.37
CA ALA A 392 30.27 1.98 -18.84
C ALA A 392 30.78 2.94 -19.92
N LEU A 393 31.78 2.52 -20.69
CA LEU A 393 32.36 3.36 -21.76
C LEU A 393 31.39 3.63 -22.89
N ASP A 394 30.73 2.59 -23.40
CA ASP A 394 29.80 2.68 -24.52
C ASP A 394 28.57 3.52 -24.17
N LEU A 395 28.06 3.40 -22.93
CA LEU A 395 26.94 4.20 -22.46
C LEU A 395 27.30 5.67 -22.35
N MET A 396 28.47 6.02 -21.76
CA MET A 396 28.95 7.39 -21.67
C MET A 396 29.12 8.03 -23.06
N GLU A 397 29.65 7.28 -24.02
CA GLU A 397 29.80 7.74 -25.42
C GLU A 397 28.43 7.95 -26.07
N ALA A 398 27.50 6.99 -25.94
CA ALA A 398 26.17 7.06 -26.56
C ALA A 398 25.33 8.23 -26.02
N LEU A 399 25.50 8.57 -24.74
CA LEU A 399 24.82 9.72 -24.09
C LEU A 399 25.53 11.05 -24.32
N GLY A 400 26.73 11.07 -24.91
CA GLY A 400 27.49 12.31 -25.15
C GLY A 400 28.03 13.00 -23.90
N VAL A 401 28.25 12.26 -22.82
CA VAL A 401 28.81 12.76 -21.56
C VAL A 401 30.36 12.85 -21.65
N THR A 402 30.94 13.74 -20.89
CA THR A 402 32.41 13.82 -20.76
C THR A 402 32.90 12.60 -19.98
N ARG A 403 33.80 11.81 -20.52
CA ARG A 403 34.33 10.62 -19.86
C ARG A 403 35.75 10.81 -19.37
N ARG A 404 36.05 10.16 -18.24
CA ARG A 404 37.40 10.03 -17.70
C ARG A 404 37.62 8.62 -17.17
N GLU A 405 38.84 8.11 -17.38
CA GLU A 405 39.23 6.80 -16.85
C GLU A 405 40.42 7.00 -15.89
N ILE A 406 40.32 6.41 -14.69
CA ILE A 406 41.34 6.50 -13.65
C ILE A 406 41.49 5.15 -12.97
N SER A 407 42.60 4.46 -13.16
CA SER A 407 42.90 3.23 -12.42
C SER A 407 43.16 3.55 -10.95
N ILE A 408 42.54 2.75 -10.05
CA ILE A 408 42.73 2.86 -8.61
C ILE A 408 43.72 1.82 -8.06
N ALA A 409 44.23 0.90 -8.90
CA ALA A 409 44.98 -0.26 -8.45
C ALA A 409 46.25 0.11 -7.67
N ASP A 410 47.08 1.01 -8.22
CA ASP A 410 48.35 1.39 -7.58
C ASP A 410 48.13 2.16 -6.27
N ALA A 411 47.14 3.04 -6.22
CA ALA A 411 46.78 3.78 -5.00
C ALA A 411 46.27 2.84 -3.91
N CYS A 412 45.43 1.86 -4.27
CA CYS A 412 44.95 0.86 -3.33
C CYS A 412 46.08 -0.04 -2.78
N VAL A 413 47.02 -0.46 -3.64
CA VAL A 413 48.19 -1.26 -3.21
C VAL A 413 49.05 -0.44 -2.24
N GLN A 414 49.34 0.83 -2.56
CA GLN A 414 50.11 1.71 -1.68
C GLN A 414 49.40 1.91 -0.33
N HIS A 415 48.09 2.18 -0.36
CA HIS A 415 47.29 2.36 0.85
C HIS A 415 47.30 1.09 1.73
N MET A 416 47.13 -0.13 1.14
CA MET A 416 47.22 -1.38 1.87
C MET A 416 48.60 -1.58 2.52
N ALA A 417 49.68 -1.24 1.81
CA ALA A 417 51.02 -1.29 2.36
C ALA A 417 51.20 -0.34 3.56
N ASP A 418 50.67 0.89 3.46
CA ASP A 418 50.77 1.90 4.52
C ASP A 418 50.06 1.49 5.80
N ILE A 419 48.95 0.76 5.69
CA ILE A 419 48.22 0.22 6.87
C ILE A 419 48.65 -1.18 7.28
N GLY A 420 49.64 -1.79 6.61
CA GLY A 420 50.14 -3.12 6.89
C GLY A 420 49.17 -4.26 6.55
N HIS A 421 48.27 -4.04 5.59
CA HIS A 421 47.33 -5.06 5.11
C HIS A 421 47.94 -5.86 3.96
N ASP A 422 47.84 -7.20 4.02
CA ASP A 422 48.29 -8.07 2.94
C ASP A 422 47.29 -8.04 1.76
N PRO A 423 47.70 -7.59 0.56
CA PRO A 423 46.79 -7.54 -0.60
C PRO A 423 46.25 -8.90 -1.06
N SER A 424 46.84 -10.03 -0.61
CA SER A 424 46.32 -11.37 -0.89
C SER A 424 45.13 -11.75 -0.02
N VAL A 425 44.86 -11.00 1.06
CA VAL A 425 43.72 -11.23 1.97
C VAL A 425 42.53 -10.41 1.48
N HIS A 426 41.59 -11.08 0.82
CA HIS A 426 40.40 -10.45 0.21
C HIS A 426 39.26 -10.33 1.24
N ASP A 427 39.47 -9.57 2.30
CA ASP A 427 38.53 -9.29 3.37
C ASP A 427 37.80 -7.93 3.16
N ILE A 428 37.04 -7.50 4.16
CA ILE A 428 36.30 -6.23 4.15
C ILE A 428 37.24 -5.01 4.03
N THR A 429 38.49 -5.11 4.49
CA THR A 429 39.49 -4.02 4.35
C THR A 429 39.88 -3.85 2.90
N TYR A 430 40.13 -4.97 2.22
CA TYR A 430 40.43 -5.00 0.79
C TYR A 430 39.29 -4.41 -0.06
N GLU A 431 38.04 -4.77 0.22
CA GLU A 431 36.86 -4.24 -0.48
C GLU A 431 36.69 -2.73 -0.21
N ASN A 432 36.74 -2.33 1.08
CA ASN A 432 36.49 -0.95 1.50
C ASN A 432 37.57 0.03 1.05
N THR A 433 38.82 -0.40 0.92
CA THR A 433 39.92 0.43 0.40
C THR A 433 39.61 0.89 -1.02
N GLN A 434 39.16 -0.01 -1.90
CA GLN A 434 38.81 0.33 -3.27
C GLN A 434 37.62 1.30 -3.34
N ALA A 435 36.58 1.06 -2.54
CA ALA A 435 35.40 1.91 -2.51
C ALA A 435 35.71 3.34 -2.04
N ARG A 436 36.57 3.48 -1.02
CA ARG A 436 36.98 4.81 -0.51
C ARG A 436 37.90 5.54 -1.47
N GLU A 437 38.81 4.85 -2.13
CA GLU A 437 39.69 5.44 -3.14
C GLU A 437 38.88 6.04 -4.29
N ARG A 438 37.87 5.30 -4.81
CA ARG A 438 36.96 5.82 -5.81
C ARG A 438 36.23 7.08 -5.34
N THR A 439 35.73 7.06 -4.11
CA THR A 439 34.98 8.19 -3.56
C THR A 439 35.86 9.40 -3.36
N GLN A 440 37.09 9.26 -2.87
CA GLN A 440 38.04 10.35 -2.72
C GLN A 440 38.32 11.01 -4.07
N ILE A 441 38.67 10.25 -5.10
CA ILE A 441 38.91 10.75 -6.46
C ILE A 441 37.70 11.54 -6.98
N LEU A 442 36.49 11.05 -6.79
CA LEU A 442 35.26 11.69 -7.26
C LEU A 442 35.01 13.05 -6.57
N PHE A 443 35.22 13.13 -5.24
CA PHE A 443 35.10 14.39 -4.51
C PHE A 443 36.12 15.41 -4.96
N ASP A 444 37.39 15.01 -5.16
CA ASP A 444 38.46 15.90 -5.59
C ASP A 444 38.23 16.38 -7.03
N LEU A 445 37.74 15.50 -7.91
CA LEU A 445 37.34 15.90 -9.26
C LEU A 445 36.17 16.88 -9.25
N ALA A 446 35.15 16.65 -8.40
CA ALA A 446 34.04 17.59 -8.26
C ALA A 446 34.50 18.97 -7.84
N ASN A 447 35.43 19.07 -6.88
CA ASN A 447 36.04 20.33 -6.45
C ASN A 447 36.84 20.98 -7.59
N LYS A 448 37.69 20.20 -8.27
CA LYS A 448 38.55 20.70 -9.36
C LYS A 448 37.76 21.25 -10.54
N GLU A 449 36.70 20.57 -10.93
CA GLU A 449 35.86 20.94 -12.09
C GLU A 449 34.78 21.99 -11.73
N GLY A 450 34.54 22.25 -10.43
CA GLY A 450 33.46 23.11 -9.95
C GLY A 450 32.09 22.48 -10.17
N CYS A 451 32.01 21.16 -9.96
CA CYS A 451 30.84 20.31 -10.15
C CYS A 451 30.34 19.76 -8.83
N LEU A 452 29.15 19.15 -8.88
CA LEU A 452 28.55 18.45 -7.76
C LEU A 452 28.71 16.93 -7.93
N LEU A 453 29.15 16.22 -6.89
CA LEU A 453 29.23 14.76 -6.90
C LEU A 453 27.86 14.16 -6.66
N VAL A 454 27.40 13.32 -7.61
CA VAL A 454 26.12 12.60 -7.55
C VAL A 454 26.34 11.16 -7.07
N GLY A 455 25.59 10.76 -6.05
CA GLY A 455 25.60 9.41 -5.50
C GLY A 455 24.67 8.46 -6.23
N THR A 456 25.07 7.21 -6.29
CA THR A 456 24.38 6.14 -7.03
C THR A 456 23.65 5.13 -6.15
N GLY A 457 23.94 5.09 -4.82
CA GLY A 457 23.35 4.12 -3.88
C GLY A 457 21.83 4.19 -3.83
N ASP A 458 21.20 3.03 -3.79
CA ASP A 458 19.74 2.87 -3.79
C ASP A 458 19.14 2.64 -2.39
N LEU A 459 17.80 2.57 -2.32
CA LEU A 459 17.05 2.42 -1.08
C LEU A 459 17.32 1.07 -0.40
N SER A 460 17.43 -0.02 -1.17
CA SER A 460 17.63 -1.37 -0.65
C SER A 460 19.04 -1.56 -0.06
N GLU A 461 20.05 -0.97 -0.70
CA GLU A 461 21.42 -0.92 -0.17
C GLU A 461 21.48 -0.14 1.14
N LEU A 462 20.78 1.00 1.23
CA LEU A 462 20.66 1.77 2.47
C LEU A 462 19.94 0.99 3.57
N ALA A 463 18.90 0.24 3.24
CA ALA A 463 18.17 -0.60 4.20
C ALA A 463 19.06 -1.69 4.79
N MET A 464 19.77 -2.41 3.93
CA MET A 464 20.65 -3.53 4.30
C MET A 464 22.03 -3.08 4.80
N GLY A 465 22.35 -1.77 4.70
CA GLY A 465 23.68 -1.25 4.96
C GLY A 465 24.75 -1.84 4.04
N TRP A 466 24.36 -2.27 2.84
CA TRP A 466 25.23 -2.87 1.83
C TRP A 466 25.96 -1.78 1.04
N CYS A 467 26.79 -1.04 1.73
CA CYS A 467 27.60 0.05 1.21
C CYS A 467 28.80 0.26 2.13
N THR A 468 29.89 0.78 1.59
CA THR A 468 31.07 1.15 2.38
C THR A 468 30.84 2.50 3.05
N TYR A 469 30.87 2.52 4.40
CA TYR A 469 30.78 3.78 5.14
C TYR A 469 31.89 4.74 4.74
N ASN A 470 31.53 5.99 4.43
CA ASN A 470 32.41 7.02 3.89
C ASN A 470 33.16 6.57 2.62
N GLY A 471 32.51 5.74 1.82
CA GLY A 471 32.91 5.32 0.49
C GLY A 471 31.77 5.60 -0.49
N ASP A 472 31.31 4.58 -1.19
CA ASP A 472 30.21 4.63 -2.16
C ASP A 472 28.88 5.14 -1.58
N HIS A 473 28.71 5.07 -0.27
CA HIS A 473 27.54 5.58 0.42
C HIS A 473 27.51 7.12 0.55
N MET A 474 28.63 7.82 0.27
CA MET A 474 28.74 9.27 0.40
C MET A 474 28.75 9.98 -0.96
N SER A 475 28.10 11.13 -1.00
CA SER A 475 28.04 12.03 -2.14
C SER A 475 27.56 13.41 -1.71
N MET A 476 27.49 14.35 -2.63
CA MET A 476 26.90 15.68 -2.37
C MET A 476 25.38 15.68 -2.59
N TYR A 477 24.87 14.75 -3.40
CA TYR A 477 23.43 14.54 -3.63
C TYR A 477 23.17 13.11 -4.15
N GLY A 478 22.30 12.35 -3.49
CA GLY A 478 21.94 10.98 -3.89
C GLY A 478 20.67 10.98 -4.74
N VAL A 479 20.72 10.45 -5.96
CA VAL A 479 19.51 10.45 -6.84
C VAL A 479 18.68 9.19 -6.70
N ASN A 480 19.29 8.06 -6.31
CA ASN A 480 18.59 6.76 -6.19
C ASN A 480 18.20 6.38 -4.75
N ALA A 481 18.54 7.18 -3.75
CA ALA A 481 18.41 6.82 -2.32
C ALA A 481 16.97 6.50 -1.85
N SER A 482 15.96 6.84 -2.65
CA SER A 482 14.54 6.51 -2.40
C SER A 482 13.95 5.54 -3.43
N VAL A 483 14.80 4.92 -4.28
CA VAL A 483 14.40 3.94 -5.30
C VAL A 483 14.86 2.56 -4.86
N PRO A 484 13.97 1.58 -4.63
CA PRO A 484 14.37 0.22 -4.26
C PRO A 484 14.98 -0.54 -5.44
N LYS A 485 15.87 -1.49 -5.17
CA LYS A 485 16.58 -2.29 -6.17
C LYS A 485 15.64 -2.95 -7.20
N THR A 486 14.50 -3.47 -6.74
CA THR A 486 13.49 -4.08 -7.61
C THR A 486 12.92 -3.10 -8.63
N LEU A 487 12.86 -1.80 -8.30
CA LEU A 487 12.33 -0.76 -9.19
C LEU A 487 13.39 -0.19 -10.14
N VAL A 488 14.69 -0.21 -9.76
CA VAL A 488 15.79 0.30 -10.60
C VAL A 488 15.76 -0.32 -12.00
N ARG A 489 15.57 -1.64 -12.11
CA ARG A 489 15.49 -2.34 -13.40
C ARG A 489 14.39 -1.78 -14.30
N TYR A 490 13.20 -1.54 -13.76
CA TYR A 490 12.06 -1.01 -14.53
C TYR A 490 12.28 0.44 -14.97
N LEU A 491 12.99 1.24 -14.17
CA LEU A 491 13.34 2.60 -14.55
C LEU A 491 14.36 2.62 -15.71
N VAL A 492 15.40 1.79 -15.64
CA VAL A 492 16.37 1.65 -16.73
C VAL A 492 15.69 1.13 -18.00
N ASP A 493 14.81 0.12 -17.89
CA ASP A 493 14.04 -0.43 -18.99
C ASP A 493 13.10 0.62 -19.63
N TYR A 494 12.43 1.42 -18.80
CA TYR A 494 11.60 2.53 -19.26
C TYR A 494 12.42 3.55 -20.08
N VAL A 495 13.57 3.99 -19.55
CA VAL A 495 14.42 4.99 -20.22
C VAL A 495 15.05 4.40 -21.50
N ALA A 496 15.40 3.11 -21.51
CA ALA A 496 15.88 2.43 -22.69
C ALA A 496 14.87 2.53 -23.85
N GLY A 497 13.60 2.23 -23.58
CA GLY A 497 12.52 2.35 -24.56
C GLY A 497 12.22 3.80 -25.03
N GLU A 498 12.49 4.82 -24.19
CA GLU A 498 12.32 6.22 -24.58
C GLU A 498 13.48 6.73 -25.47
N LEU A 499 14.71 6.27 -25.23
CA LEU A 499 15.90 6.72 -25.98
C LEU A 499 16.06 5.98 -27.30
N GLY A 500 15.78 4.69 -27.34
CA GLY A 500 15.89 3.86 -28.55
C GLY A 500 17.33 3.69 -29.09
N GLY A 501 17.44 3.00 -30.23
CA GLY A 501 18.69 2.87 -30.99
C GLY A 501 19.85 2.22 -30.21
N ARG A 502 21.09 2.67 -30.46
CA ARG A 502 22.30 2.13 -29.80
C ARG A 502 22.25 2.25 -28.28
N THR A 503 21.66 3.32 -27.76
CA THR A 503 21.54 3.50 -26.30
C THR A 503 20.64 2.43 -25.67
N GLU A 504 19.54 2.09 -26.31
CA GLU A 504 18.68 1.00 -25.86
C GLU A 504 19.42 -0.34 -25.85
N GLU A 505 20.18 -0.66 -26.90
CA GLU A 505 20.95 -1.93 -26.96
C GLU A 505 21.93 -2.05 -25.80
N ILE A 506 22.66 -0.99 -25.46
CA ILE A 506 23.59 -0.96 -24.33
C ILE A 506 22.84 -1.10 -23.01
N LEU A 507 21.73 -0.38 -22.83
CA LEU A 507 20.93 -0.47 -21.60
C LEU A 507 20.31 -1.86 -21.41
N ARG A 508 19.91 -2.55 -22.49
CA ARG A 508 19.47 -3.95 -22.45
C ARG A 508 20.59 -4.88 -21.99
N ASP A 509 21.83 -4.69 -22.44
CA ASP A 509 22.97 -5.47 -21.97
C ASP A 509 23.28 -5.24 -20.49
N VAL A 510 23.16 -4.00 -20.01
CA VAL A 510 23.26 -3.70 -18.57
C VAL A 510 22.17 -4.41 -17.77
N LEU A 511 20.91 -4.43 -18.26
CA LEU A 511 19.79 -5.13 -17.61
C LEU A 511 20.02 -6.64 -17.51
N ASP A 512 20.73 -7.23 -18.45
CA ASP A 512 21.06 -8.67 -18.49
C ASP A 512 22.32 -9.02 -17.68
N THR A 513 23.00 -8.03 -17.09
CA THR A 513 24.21 -8.24 -16.28
C THR A 513 23.82 -8.54 -14.82
N PRO A 514 24.34 -9.62 -14.18
CA PRO A 514 24.08 -9.92 -12.78
C PRO A 514 24.56 -8.82 -11.84
N VAL A 515 23.81 -8.56 -10.75
CA VAL A 515 24.19 -7.57 -9.73
C VAL A 515 25.37 -8.08 -8.92
N SER A 516 26.47 -7.31 -8.91
CA SER A 516 27.70 -7.62 -8.17
C SER A 516 28.39 -6.32 -7.69
N PRO A 517 29.03 -6.32 -6.51
CA PRO A 517 29.82 -5.18 -6.04
C PRO A 517 31.15 -5.00 -6.79
N GLU A 518 31.59 -5.99 -7.59
CA GLU A 518 32.84 -5.98 -8.38
C GLU A 518 34.10 -5.50 -7.62
N LEU A 519 34.21 -5.90 -6.37
CA LEU A 519 35.33 -5.54 -5.49
C LEU A 519 36.35 -6.69 -5.33
N LEU A 520 35.91 -7.93 -5.58
CA LEU A 520 36.77 -9.12 -5.56
C LEU A 520 37.23 -9.49 -6.97
N PRO A 521 38.45 -9.99 -7.17
CA PRO A 521 38.92 -10.47 -8.45
C PRO A 521 37.96 -11.52 -9.05
N PRO A 522 37.76 -11.53 -10.39
CA PRO A 522 36.96 -12.56 -11.03
C PRO A 522 37.56 -13.96 -10.79
N ASP A 523 36.73 -14.99 -10.94
CA ASP A 523 37.18 -16.38 -10.86
C ASP A 523 38.16 -16.74 -11.99
N ALA A 524 38.73 -17.95 -11.94
CA ALA A 524 39.67 -18.44 -12.96
C ALA A 524 39.13 -18.45 -14.39
N ASN A 525 37.80 -18.33 -14.57
CA ASN A 525 37.10 -18.28 -15.86
C ASN A 525 36.67 -16.86 -16.24
N GLY A 526 37.09 -15.83 -15.52
CA GLY A 526 36.71 -14.44 -15.75
C GLY A 526 35.27 -14.11 -15.37
N LYS A 527 34.59 -14.98 -14.59
CA LYS A 527 33.22 -14.73 -14.12
C LYS A 527 33.22 -14.00 -12.78
N ILE A 528 32.14 -13.28 -12.53
CA ILE A 528 31.88 -12.58 -11.26
C ILE A 528 32.02 -13.58 -10.10
N ALA A 529 32.97 -13.33 -9.21
CA ALA A 529 33.28 -14.20 -8.07
C ALA A 529 32.26 -14.09 -6.93
N GLN A 530 31.50 -13.00 -6.87
CA GLN A 530 30.56 -12.73 -5.78
C GLN A 530 29.27 -12.15 -6.33
N LYS A 531 28.16 -12.86 -6.14
CA LYS A 531 26.83 -12.30 -6.36
C LYS A 531 26.29 -11.74 -5.04
N THR A 532 25.76 -10.53 -5.08
CA THR A 532 25.26 -9.85 -3.89
C THR A 532 24.16 -10.66 -3.19
N GLU A 533 23.21 -11.19 -3.94
CA GLU A 533 22.07 -11.94 -3.40
C GLU A 533 22.45 -13.28 -2.74
N GLU A 534 23.58 -13.89 -3.12
CA GLU A 534 24.08 -15.11 -2.44
C GLU A 534 24.54 -14.79 -1.01
N LYS A 535 24.99 -13.55 -0.75
CA LYS A 535 25.54 -13.12 0.55
C LYS A 535 24.49 -12.48 1.45
N ILE A 536 23.60 -11.65 0.89
CA ILE A 536 22.62 -10.90 1.68
C ILE A 536 21.18 -11.38 1.49
N GLY A 537 20.90 -12.23 0.52
CA GLY A 537 19.57 -12.72 0.17
C GLY A 537 18.90 -11.95 -0.99
N PRO A 538 17.75 -12.45 -1.47
CA PRO A 538 17.03 -11.87 -2.58
C PRO A 538 16.54 -10.45 -2.27
N TYR A 539 16.82 -9.49 -3.14
CA TYR A 539 16.36 -8.11 -2.97
C TYR A 539 14.84 -7.99 -2.97
N GLU A 540 14.12 -8.85 -3.70
CA GLU A 540 12.65 -8.81 -3.70
C GLU A 540 12.05 -9.09 -2.32
N LEU A 541 12.63 -10.01 -1.53
CA LEU A 541 12.22 -10.25 -0.14
C LEU A 541 12.57 -9.05 0.74
N HIS A 542 13.77 -8.48 0.60
CA HIS A 542 14.18 -7.33 1.40
C HIS A 542 13.34 -6.08 1.12
N ASP A 543 13.02 -5.81 -0.14
CA ASP A 543 12.15 -4.71 -0.53
C ASP A 543 10.72 -4.91 -0.02
N PHE A 544 10.22 -6.16 -0.05
CA PHE A 544 8.93 -6.51 0.55
C PHE A 544 8.91 -6.24 2.06
N PHE A 545 9.93 -6.73 2.80
CA PHE A 545 10.04 -6.48 4.23
C PHE A 545 10.19 -5.00 4.54
N LEU A 546 11.04 -4.29 3.81
CA LEU A 546 11.26 -2.86 3.96
C LEU A 546 9.96 -2.06 3.82
N TYR A 547 9.19 -2.35 2.77
CA TYR A 547 7.93 -1.67 2.51
C TYR A 547 6.95 -1.81 3.67
N HIS A 548 6.73 -3.04 4.10
CA HIS A 548 5.75 -3.33 5.13
C HIS A 548 6.22 -2.93 6.54
N PHE A 549 7.50 -3.08 6.83
CA PHE A 549 8.08 -2.71 8.12
C PHE A 549 8.10 -1.20 8.33
N VAL A 550 8.66 -0.45 7.39
CA VAL A 550 8.82 1.02 7.56
C VAL A 550 7.49 1.74 7.45
N ARG A 551 6.64 1.33 6.51
CA ARG A 551 5.39 2.04 6.25
C ARG A 551 4.29 1.73 7.24
N PHE A 552 4.19 0.49 7.72
CA PHE A 552 3.08 0.03 8.56
C PHE A 552 3.51 -0.44 9.95
N GLY A 553 4.80 -0.65 10.19
CA GLY A 553 5.32 -1.14 11.47
C GLY A 553 4.88 -2.56 11.80
N PHE A 554 4.70 -3.40 10.78
CA PHE A 554 4.30 -4.79 10.98
C PHE A 554 5.34 -5.56 11.79
N ASP A 555 4.87 -6.42 12.67
CA ASP A 555 5.72 -7.32 13.41
C ASP A 555 6.31 -8.44 12.51
N ARG A 556 7.29 -9.15 13.07
CA ARG A 556 8.01 -10.20 12.35
C ARG A 556 7.09 -11.32 11.83
N GLU A 557 6.13 -11.77 12.65
CA GLU A 557 5.27 -12.89 12.28
C GLU A 557 4.32 -12.51 11.14
N LYS A 558 3.72 -11.31 11.21
CA LYS A 558 2.89 -10.78 10.12
C LYS A 558 3.69 -10.60 8.83
N LEU A 559 4.93 -10.07 8.92
CA LEU A 559 5.81 -9.95 7.76
C LEU A 559 6.07 -11.30 7.10
N ALA A 560 6.36 -12.34 7.90
CA ALA A 560 6.62 -13.67 7.39
C ALA A 560 5.39 -14.31 6.72
N VAL A 561 4.21 -14.22 7.35
CA VAL A 561 2.96 -14.75 6.79
C VAL A 561 2.57 -14.03 5.49
N LEU A 562 2.72 -12.71 5.45
CA LEU A 562 2.45 -11.96 4.23
C LEU A 562 3.43 -12.29 3.10
N ALA A 563 4.72 -12.48 3.43
CA ALA A 563 5.72 -12.89 2.44
C ALA A 563 5.45 -14.32 1.93
N GLU A 564 5.09 -15.26 2.81
CA GLU A 564 4.70 -16.61 2.42
C GLU A 564 3.52 -16.61 1.44
N LYS A 565 2.51 -15.76 1.71
CA LYS A 565 1.38 -15.56 0.81
C LYS A 565 1.76 -14.89 -0.50
N ALA A 566 2.60 -13.86 -0.46
CA ALA A 566 3.00 -13.09 -1.64
C ALA A 566 3.90 -13.88 -2.59
N PHE A 567 4.78 -14.72 -2.05
CA PHE A 567 5.75 -15.51 -2.80
C PHE A 567 5.43 -17.01 -2.77
N ASP A 568 4.14 -17.35 -2.73
CA ASP A 568 3.68 -18.75 -2.71
C ASP A 568 4.30 -19.57 -3.85
N GLY A 569 4.87 -20.72 -3.53
CA GLY A 569 5.58 -21.60 -4.47
C GLY A 569 6.98 -21.11 -4.89
N GLN A 570 7.44 -19.93 -4.48
CA GLN A 570 8.77 -19.39 -4.80
C GLN A 570 9.75 -19.53 -3.62
N TYR A 571 9.30 -19.18 -2.41
CA TYR A 571 10.07 -19.31 -1.17
C TYR A 571 9.27 -20.05 -0.12
N ASP A 572 9.95 -21.01 0.56
CA ASP A 572 9.38 -21.68 1.72
C ASP A 572 9.52 -20.83 3.00
N ARG A 573 8.73 -21.15 4.00
CA ARG A 573 8.72 -20.43 5.28
C ARG A 573 10.11 -20.38 5.96
N PRO A 574 10.93 -21.45 6.02
CA PRO A 574 12.27 -21.38 6.57
C PRO A 574 13.19 -20.40 5.85
N THR A 575 13.10 -20.33 4.53
CA THR A 575 13.85 -19.35 3.71
C THR A 575 13.43 -17.93 4.00
N ILE A 576 12.12 -17.67 4.09
CA ILE A 576 11.56 -16.37 4.45
C ILE A 576 12.02 -15.95 5.84
N ASP A 577 11.90 -16.84 6.84
CA ASP A 577 12.30 -16.56 8.22
C ASP A 577 13.79 -16.23 8.33
N ARG A 578 14.65 -16.98 7.63
CA ARG A 578 16.09 -16.72 7.56
C ARG A 578 16.39 -15.31 7.03
N TRP A 579 15.82 -14.94 5.90
CA TRP A 579 16.13 -13.66 5.28
C TRP A 579 15.45 -12.48 5.98
N LEU A 580 14.31 -12.70 6.64
CA LEU A 580 13.67 -11.70 7.49
C LEU A 580 14.53 -11.41 8.73
N THR A 581 15.10 -12.42 9.36
CA THR A 581 16.04 -12.26 10.49
C THR A 581 17.29 -11.50 10.05
N GLU A 582 17.86 -11.83 8.89
CA GLU A 582 19.02 -11.12 8.33
C GLU A 582 18.67 -9.66 7.95
N PHE A 583 17.48 -9.42 7.37
CA PHE A 583 16.96 -8.07 7.10
C PHE A 583 16.92 -7.24 8.39
N LEU A 584 16.23 -7.72 9.41
CA LEU A 584 16.11 -7.02 10.69
C LEU A 584 17.48 -6.74 11.31
N ARG A 585 18.36 -7.76 11.37
CA ARG A 585 19.72 -7.61 11.91
C ARG A 585 20.48 -6.51 11.18
N ARG A 586 20.54 -6.55 9.85
CA ARG A 586 21.25 -5.55 9.04
C ARG A 586 20.62 -4.18 9.13
N PHE A 587 19.29 -4.12 9.11
CA PHE A 587 18.56 -2.86 9.20
C PHE A 587 18.90 -2.11 10.50
N PHE A 588 18.94 -2.80 11.63
CA PHE A 588 19.28 -2.18 12.93
C PHE A 588 20.75 -1.80 13.02
N ILE A 589 21.66 -2.72 12.75
CA ILE A 589 23.11 -2.49 12.87
C ILE A 589 23.59 -1.38 11.94
N SER A 590 22.95 -1.20 10.78
CA SER A 590 23.38 -0.24 9.76
C SER A 590 22.79 1.17 9.93
N GLN A 591 22.01 1.44 10.98
CA GLN A 591 21.39 2.76 11.16
C GLN A 591 22.41 3.90 11.20
N PHE A 592 23.59 3.71 11.78
CA PHE A 592 24.64 4.73 11.82
C PHE A 592 25.06 5.20 10.41
N LYS A 593 25.01 4.32 9.41
CA LYS A 593 25.28 4.67 8.01
C LYS A 593 24.17 5.58 7.47
N ARG A 594 22.90 5.29 7.79
CA ARG A 594 21.75 6.09 7.36
C ARG A 594 21.67 7.46 8.02
N SER A 595 22.23 7.60 9.22
CA SER A 595 22.23 8.86 9.97
C SER A 595 22.95 9.99 9.26
N CYS A 596 23.89 9.70 8.36
CA CYS A 596 24.71 10.68 7.64
C CYS A 596 24.55 10.60 6.11
N ILE A 597 23.49 9.99 5.60
CA ILE A 597 23.30 9.94 4.14
C ILE A 597 23.10 11.33 3.52
N PRO A 598 23.52 11.51 2.27
CA PRO A 598 23.31 12.74 1.50
C PRO A 598 21.83 13.10 1.37
N ASP A 599 21.57 14.37 1.04
CA ASP A 599 20.24 14.78 0.58
C ASP A 599 19.85 14.04 -0.70
N SER A 600 18.57 13.76 -0.83
CA SER A 600 18.02 13.03 -1.98
C SER A 600 16.53 13.34 -2.17
N PRO A 601 15.99 13.22 -3.40
CA PRO A 601 14.56 13.36 -3.61
C PRO A 601 13.81 12.14 -3.04
N LYS A 602 12.68 12.38 -2.39
CA LYS A 602 11.74 11.31 -2.05
C LYS A 602 10.85 11.04 -3.25
N VAL A 603 10.94 9.84 -3.83
CA VAL A 603 10.18 9.48 -5.04
C VAL A 603 9.03 8.51 -4.78
N GLY A 604 9.05 7.79 -3.68
CA GLY A 604 8.04 6.80 -3.31
C GLY A 604 7.47 7.00 -1.91
N SER A 605 6.67 6.04 -1.46
CA SER A 605 6.03 6.06 -0.14
C SER A 605 6.96 5.69 1.02
N VAL A 606 8.19 5.26 0.74
CA VAL A 606 9.21 4.89 1.72
C VAL A 606 10.50 5.64 1.42
N SER A 607 11.08 6.26 2.43
CA SER A 607 12.41 6.88 2.41
C SER A 607 13.11 6.63 3.73
N LEU A 608 14.40 6.32 3.67
CA LEU A 608 15.23 6.08 4.85
C LEU A 608 16.06 7.30 5.25
N SER A 609 15.77 8.48 4.68
CA SER A 609 16.39 9.73 5.11
C SER A 609 16.06 10.01 6.57
N PRO A 610 17.04 10.33 7.43
CA PRO A 610 16.80 10.69 8.83
C PRO A 610 16.03 12.02 8.97
N ARG A 611 15.88 12.76 7.88
CA ARG A 611 15.08 14.00 7.78
C ARG A 611 13.63 13.71 7.35
N GLY A 612 13.32 12.48 6.95
CA GLY A 612 12.03 12.07 6.36
C GLY A 612 11.27 11.02 7.18
N ASP A 613 10.96 9.90 6.55
CA ASP A 613 9.99 8.91 7.03
C ASP A 613 10.47 8.06 8.21
N TRP A 614 11.80 7.88 8.36
CA TRP A 614 12.35 6.97 9.35
C TRP A 614 13.42 7.65 10.22
N ARG A 615 13.15 7.78 11.51
CA ARG A 615 14.07 8.31 12.51
C ARG A 615 14.31 7.25 13.59
N MET A 616 15.49 6.68 13.63
CA MET A 616 15.86 5.63 14.56
C MET A 616 17.21 5.96 15.20
N PRO A 617 17.43 5.74 16.51
CA PRO A 617 18.75 5.86 17.11
C PRO A 617 19.68 4.78 16.55
N SER A 618 20.96 5.11 16.39
CA SER A 618 21.96 4.21 15.78
C SER A 618 22.30 3.00 16.65
N ASP A 619 22.00 3.05 17.93
CA ASP A 619 22.26 2.05 18.95
C ASP A 619 20.98 1.35 19.44
N ALA A 620 19.90 1.41 18.67
CA ALA A 620 18.66 0.72 18.99
C ALA A 620 18.85 -0.80 19.04
N ALA A 621 18.35 -1.42 20.11
CA ALA A 621 18.36 -2.88 20.25
C ALA A 621 17.25 -3.53 19.41
N MET A 622 17.54 -4.67 18.78
CA MET A 622 16.61 -5.38 17.90
C MET A 622 15.80 -6.50 18.57
N GLN A 623 16.09 -6.85 19.83
CA GLN A 623 15.52 -8.03 20.51
C GLN A 623 13.98 -8.07 20.52
N ALA A 624 13.33 -6.90 20.57
CA ALA A 624 11.87 -6.83 20.53
C ALA A 624 11.28 -7.23 19.17
N PHE A 625 12.10 -7.26 18.11
CA PHE A 625 11.71 -7.52 16.73
C PHE A 625 12.06 -8.95 16.27
N LEU A 626 12.68 -9.75 17.14
CA LEU A 626 13.07 -11.12 16.90
C LEU A 626 12.16 -12.09 17.65
N GLN A 627 12.07 -13.34 17.18
CA GLN A 627 11.42 -14.41 17.95
C GLN A 627 12.20 -14.72 19.23
N PRO A 628 11.57 -15.31 20.27
CA PRO A 628 12.23 -15.60 21.53
C PRO A 628 13.48 -16.49 21.41
N ASP A 629 13.48 -17.43 20.47
CA ASP A 629 14.58 -18.34 20.16
C ASP A 629 15.71 -17.71 19.31
N GLU A 630 15.45 -16.57 18.68
CA GLU A 630 16.41 -15.77 17.92
C GLU A 630 17.10 -14.67 18.75
N ARG A 631 16.65 -14.48 20.01
CA ARG A 631 17.19 -13.45 20.92
C ARG A 631 18.52 -13.92 21.48
N ILE A 632 19.57 -13.15 21.22
CA ILE A 632 20.94 -13.40 21.69
C ILE A 632 21.11 -12.81 23.09
#